data_206b143dc43751706f9d0f0cd1245280
#
_entry.id   206b143dc43751706f9d0f0cd1245280
#
_cell.length_a   1.000
_cell.length_b   1.000
_cell.length_c   1.000
_cell.angle_alpha   90.00
_cell.angle_beta   90.00
_cell.angle_gamma   90.00
#
_symmetry.space_group_name_H-M   'P 1'
#
loop_
_entity.id
_entity.type
_entity.pdbx_description
1 polymer ?
#
loop_
_entity_poly.entity_id
_entity_poly.type
_entity_poly.pdbx_seq_one_letter_code
_entity_poly.pdbx_strand_id
1 'polypeptide(L)'
;TVTHTHTASGKDSRTEAYTYSYDHADRLSKVEHTLGGAKVTLAAYAYDNLGRLQSKSLHGSDADRQAYAYNVRGWLTGISGTCFTQNLYYNTGVGTAKYNGSISSMTWKSGNESTVRGYKFTYDGLDRVLNATYGETASISTNANRFSENVTGYDKNGNIKSLQRCSQTAASAYGLIDNLTFTLTGNRLSRVDDAVTASAYNGGFEFK
;
A
#
# COMPACT_ATOMS: atom_id res chain seq x y z
N THR A 1 26.41 -14.67 -4.35
CA THR A 1 25.68 -15.43 -5.37
C THR A 1 25.04 -16.65 -4.73
N VAL A 2 23.79 -16.93 -5.08
CA VAL A 2 23.06 -18.16 -4.72
C VAL A 2 22.78 -18.92 -5.99
N THR A 3 23.08 -20.23 -6.02
CA THR A 3 22.90 -21.08 -7.21
C THR A 3 21.95 -22.22 -6.87
N HIS A 4 20.97 -22.45 -7.74
CA HIS A 4 20.06 -23.57 -7.67
C HIS A 4 20.21 -24.43 -8.92
N THR A 5 20.31 -25.76 -8.76
CA THR A 5 20.38 -26.70 -9.88
C THR A 5 19.19 -27.64 -9.80
N HIS A 6 18.43 -27.67 -10.88
CA HIS A 6 17.26 -28.50 -11.06
C HIS A 6 17.60 -29.68 -11.96
N THR A 7 17.42 -30.90 -11.47
CA THR A 7 17.62 -32.12 -12.24
C THR A 7 16.35 -32.97 -12.24
N ALA A 8 15.98 -33.49 -13.38
CA ALA A 8 14.87 -34.43 -13.53
C ALA A 8 15.28 -35.56 -14.46
N SER A 9 14.80 -36.80 -14.21
CA SER A 9 15.12 -37.96 -15.08
C SER A 9 14.67 -37.72 -16.52
N GLY A 10 15.58 -37.94 -17.46
CA GLY A 10 15.32 -37.73 -18.89
C GLY A 10 15.23 -36.28 -19.34
N LYS A 11 15.66 -35.32 -18.50
CA LYS A 11 15.73 -33.91 -18.84
C LYS A 11 17.12 -33.35 -18.56
N ASP A 12 17.50 -32.34 -19.34
CA ASP A 12 18.75 -31.61 -19.11
C ASP A 12 18.69 -30.88 -17.76
N SER A 13 19.81 -30.93 -17.03
CA SER A 13 19.97 -30.15 -15.79
C SER A 13 19.93 -28.66 -16.13
N ARG A 14 19.16 -27.91 -15.35
CA ARG A 14 19.09 -26.43 -15.43
C ARG A 14 19.66 -25.81 -14.18
N THR A 15 20.57 -24.86 -14.37
CA THR A 15 21.17 -24.09 -13.29
C THR A 15 20.69 -22.64 -13.40
N GLU A 16 20.18 -22.11 -12.32
CA GLU A 16 19.88 -20.69 -12.13
C GLU A 16 20.77 -20.10 -11.04
N ALA A 17 21.16 -18.86 -11.19
CA ALA A 17 21.98 -18.16 -10.23
C ALA A 17 21.43 -16.77 -9.95
N TYR A 18 21.37 -16.40 -8.67
CA TYR A 18 21.06 -15.06 -8.21
C TYR A 18 22.33 -14.38 -7.73
N THR A 19 22.65 -13.22 -8.27
CA THR A 19 23.79 -12.41 -7.87
C THR A 19 23.31 -11.13 -7.19
N TYR A 20 23.82 -10.87 -6.02
CA TYR A 20 23.52 -9.68 -5.20
C TYR A 20 24.76 -8.79 -5.20
N SER A 21 24.58 -7.53 -5.55
CA SER A 21 25.60 -6.49 -5.47
C SER A 21 25.25 -5.49 -4.37
N TYR A 22 26.27 -4.98 -3.70
CA TYR A 22 26.12 -4.04 -2.60
C TYR A 22 26.90 -2.77 -2.91
N ASP A 23 26.51 -1.66 -2.32
CA ASP A 23 27.27 -0.42 -2.39
C ASP A 23 28.37 -0.36 -1.31
N HIS A 24 29.08 0.76 -1.21
CA HIS A 24 30.18 0.97 -0.26
C HIS A 24 29.74 0.98 1.22
N ALA A 25 28.44 1.03 1.50
CA ALA A 25 27.85 0.98 2.84
C ALA A 25 27.10 -0.34 3.09
N ASP A 26 27.45 -1.40 2.33
CA ASP A 26 26.86 -2.75 2.39
C ASP A 26 25.34 -2.79 2.18
N ARG A 27 24.77 -1.78 1.47
CA ARG A 27 23.35 -1.77 1.11
C ARG A 27 23.17 -2.44 -0.24
N LEU A 28 22.12 -3.27 -0.37
CA LEU A 28 21.79 -3.97 -1.63
C LEU A 28 21.57 -2.97 -2.76
N SER A 29 22.43 -2.96 -3.77
CA SER A 29 22.34 -2.06 -4.92
C SER A 29 21.73 -2.72 -6.17
N LYS A 30 21.90 -4.05 -6.34
CA LYS A 30 21.38 -4.75 -7.50
C LYS A 30 21.12 -6.24 -7.22
N VAL A 31 20.08 -6.78 -7.83
CA VAL A 31 19.78 -8.22 -7.90
C VAL A 31 19.72 -8.63 -9.36
N GLU A 32 20.50 -9.62 -9.72
CA GLU A 32 20.57 -10.18 -11.07
C GLU A 32 20.24 -11.68 -11.03
N HIS A 33 19.60 -12.17 -12.08
CA HIS A 33 19.28 -13.57 -12.27
C HIS A 33 19.90 -14.07 -13.57
N THR A 34 20.50 -15.23 -13.53
CA THR A 34 21.08 -15.91 -14.70
C THR A 34 20.40 -17.28 -14.86
N LEU A 35 19.85 -17.54 -16.03
CA LEU A 35 19.27 -18.82 -16.40
C LEU A 35 19.76 -19.19 -17.80
N GLY A 36 20.38 -20.38 -17.94
CA GLY A 36 20.88 -20.86 -19.23
C GLY A 36 21.91 -19.94 -19.89
N GLY A 37 22.71 -19.22 -19.08
CA GLY A 37 23.71 -18.25 -19.53
C GLY A 37 23.19 -16.84 -19.82
N ALA A 38 21.86 -16.64 -19.93
CA ALA A 38 21.28 -15.32 -20.08
C ALA A 38 21.16 -14.64 -18.71
N LYS A 39 21.72 -13.43 -18.57
CA LYS A 39 21.73 -12.63 -17.35
C LYS A 39 20.76 -11.45 -17.47
N VAL A 40 19.87 -11.30 -16.51
CA VAL A 40 18.91 -10.21 -16.44
C VAL A 40 18.97 -9.51 -15.08
N THR A 41 18.83 -8.20 -15.06
CA THR A 41 18.67 -7.43 -13.82
C THR A 41 17.24 -7.56 -13.36
N LEU A 42 16.99 -8.11 -12.17
CA LEU A 42 15.66 -8.19 -11.58
C LEU A 42 15.28 -6.87 -10.90
N ALA A 43 16.21 -6.28 -10.15
CA ALA A 43 16.00 -5.02 -9.47
C ALA A 43 17.32 -4.26 -9.28
N ALA A 44 17.24 -2.93 -9.32
CA ALA A 44 18.34 -2.05 -8.93
C ALA A 44 17.83 -0.99 -7.95
N TYR A 45 18.67 -0.60 -6.99
CA TYR A 45 18.35 0.30 -5.90
C TYR A 45 19.38 1.41 -5.83
N ALA A 46 18.94 2.62 -5.58
CA ALA A 46 19.81 3.75 -5.25
C ALA A 46 19.39 4.36 -3.91
N TYR A 47 20.35 4.88 -3.19
CA TYR A 47 20.15 5.46 -1.86
C TYR A 47 20.61 6.91 -1.85
N ASP A 48 19.99 7.72 -1.03
CA ASP A 48 20.41 9.10 -0.79
C ASP A 48 21.59 9.15 0.21
N ASN A 49 22.12 10.35 0.42
CA ASN A 49 23.24 10.58 1.34
C ASN A 49 22.94 10.25 2.81
N LEU A 50 21.66 10.10 3.17
CA LEU A 50 21.22 9.69 4.51
C LEU A 50 20.94 8.18 4.60
N GLY A 51 21.20 7.43 3.52
CA GLY A 51 21.00 5.97 3.47
C GLY A 51 19.56 5.54 3.19
N ARG A 52 18.64 6.46 2.86
CA ARG A 52 17.27 6.13 2.55
C ARG A 52 17.14 5.73 1.09
N LEU A 53 16.19 4.84 0.77
CA LEU A 53 15.95 4.42 -0.60
C LEU A 53 15.51 5.61 -1.47
N GLN A 54 16.35 6.00 -2.41
CA GLN A 54 16.09 7.11 -3.34
C GLN A 54 15.31 6.64 -4.58
N SER A 55 15.66 5.47 -5.10
CA SER A 55 14.93 4.87 -6.21
C SER A 55 15.08 3.35 -6.27
N LYS A 56 14.09 2.74 -6.92
CA LYS A 56 14.07 1.33 -7.27
C LYS A 56 13.64 1.21 -8.73
N SER A 57 14.36 0.42 -9.52
CA SER A 57 13.93 0.01 -10.87
C SER A 57 13.83 -1.50 -10.97
N LEU A 58 12.92 -1.99 -11.81
CA LEU A 58 12.72 -3.40 -12.07
C LEU A 58 13.18 -3.71 -13.49
N HIS A 59 13.60 -4.96 -13.72
CA HIS A 59 14.05 -5.46 -15.03
C HIS A 59 15.16 -4.63 -15.70
N GLY A 60 15.91 -3.84 -14.94
CA GLY A 60 16.94 -2.96 -15.48
C GLY A 60 16.40 -1.82 -16.35
N SER A 61 15.08 -1.55 -16.30
CA SER A 61 14.39 -0.54 -17.08
C SER A 61 14.13 0.73 -16.27
N ASP A 62 14.45 1.88 -16.85
CA ASP A 62 14.07 3.18 -16.27
C ASP A 62 12.56 3.46 -16.42
N ALA A 63 11.86 2.77 -17.34
CA ALA A 63 10.42 2.90 -17.48
C ALA A 63 9.64 2.44 -16.23
N ASP A 64 10.20 1.46 -15.50
CA ASP A 64 9.62 0.91 -14.28
C ASP A 64 10.25 1.50 -13.01
N ARG A 65 11.01 2.59 -13.16
CA ARG A 65 11.67 3.24 -12.03
C ARG A 65 10.65 3.95 -11.15
N GLN A 66 10.77 3.70 -9.84
CA GLN A 66 10.07 4.44 -8.79
C GLN A 66 11.09 5.29 -8.03
N ALA A 67 10.82 6.58 -7.88
CA ALA A 67 11.60 7.49 -7.05
C ALA A 67 10.83 7.78 -5.74
N TYR A 68 11.57 7.93 -4.65
CA TYR A 68 11.05 8.13 -3.30
C TYR A 68 11.51 9.49 -2.78
N ALA A 69 10.58 10.25 -2.21
CA ALA A 69 10.83 11.55 -1.61
C ALA A 69 10.53 11.50 -0.11
N TYR A 70 11.29 12.27 0.67
CA TYR A 70 11.20 12.29 2.13
C TYR A 70 11.25 13.73 2.64
N ASN A 71 10.61 13.96 3.78
CA ASN A 71 10.75 15.22 4.50
C ASN A 71 12.02 15.22 5.39
N VAL A 72 12.26 16.34 6.06
CA VAL A 72 13.41 16.52 6.97
C VAL A 72 13.43 15.54 8.16
N ARG A 73 12.28 14.96 8.50
CA ARG A 73 12.16 13.94 9.56
C ARG A 73 12.39 12.52 9.07
N GLY A 74 12.67 12.33 7.77
CA GLY A 74 12.82 11.03 7.15
C GLY A 74 11.50 10.32 6.82
N TRP A 75 10.36 10.98 6.96
CA TRP A 75 9.06 10.41 6.59
C TRP A 75 8.88 10.46 5.07
N LEU A 76 8.40 9.36 4.50
CA LEU A 76 8.10 9.27 3.07
C LEU A 76 7.00 10.26 2.72
N THR A 77 7.25 11.15 1.75
CA THR A 77 6.28 12.13 1.27
C THR A 77 5.78 11.84 -0.14
N GLY A 78 6.50 11.02 -0.90
CA GLY A 78 6.07 10.69 -2.25
C GLY A 78 6.76 9.47 -2.83
N ILE A 79 6.03 8.81 -3.70
CA ILE A 79 6.52 7.80 -4.64
C ILE A 79 6.12 8.29 -6.02
N SER A 80 7.08 8.34 -6.96
CA SER A 80 6.80 8.73 -8.34
C SER A 80 7.38 7.74 -9.32
N GLY A 81 6.56 7.30 -10.26
CA GLY A 81 6.93 6.39 -11.34
C GLY A 81 5.88 6.41 -12.43
N THR A 82 6.19 5.81 -13.57
CA THR A 82 5.29 5.76 -14.73
C THR A 82 3.99 4.99 -14.42
N CYS A 83 4.10 3.88 -13.71
CA CYS A 83 2.97 3.02 -13.41
C CYS A 83 2.20 3.43 -12.14
N PHE A 84 2.82 4.22 -11.27
CA PHE A 84 2.20 4.58 -9.98
C PHE A 84 2.83 5.87 -9.42
N THR A 85 1.96 6.74 -8.91
CA THR A 85 2.36 7.95 -8.18
C THR A 85 1.55 8.02 -6.89
N GLN A 86 2.22 8.31 -5.76
CA GLN A 86 1.58 8.49 -4.46
C GLN A 86 2.18 9.70 -3.75
N ASN A 87 1.34 10.47 -3.07
CA ASN A 87 1.79 11.52 -2.15
C ASN A 87 1.21 11.27 -0.77
N LEU A 88 2.04 11.44 0.25
CA LEU A 88 1.69 11.30 1.65
C LEU A 88 1.86 12.66 2.33
N TYR A 89 0.82 13.10 3.00
CA TYR A 89 0.77 14.38 3.69
C TYR A 89 0.66 14.16 5.20
N TYR A 90 1.34 14.97 5.96
CA TYR A 90 1.38 14.92 7.42
C TYR A 90 0.81 16.21 8.01
N ASN A 91 1.56 17.29 7.94
CA ASN A 91 1.17 18.63 8.39
C ASN A 91 0.74 19.57 7.25
N THR A 92 0.65 19.04 6.06
CA THR A 92 0.20 19.71 4.82
C THR A 92 -0.91 18.90 4.18
N GLY A 93 -1.41 19.35 3.02
CA GLY A 93 -2.48 18.68 2.30
C GLY A 93 -3.87 19.05 2.79
N VAL A 94 -4.86 18.22 2.49
CA VAL A 94 -6.29 18.52 2.73
C VAL A 94 -6.85 17.89 4.00
N GLY A 95 -6.05 17.10 4.72
CA GLY A 95 -6.42 16.52 6.02
C GLY A 95 -6.08 17.46 7.18
N THR A 96 -6.50 17.09 8.39
CA THR A 96 -6.07 17.78 9.62
C THR A 96 -4.59 17.56 9.87
N ALA A 97 -3.82 18.63 9.98
CA ALA A 97 -2.36 18.57 10.15
C ALA A 97 -1.94 17.68 11.33
N LYS A 98 -0.98 16.80 11.09
CA LYS A 98 -0.35 15.90 12.05
C LYS A 98 1.15 16.15 12.11
N TYR A 99 1.71 16.22 13.30
CA TYR A 99 3.13 16.52 13.54
C TYR A 99 3.89 15.37 14.22
N ASN A 100 3.19 14.28 14.51
CA ASN A 100 3.68 13.09 15.19
C ASN A 100 4.07 11.93 14.24
N GLY A 101 3.91 12.11 12.93
CA GLY A 101 4.17 11.08 11.92
C GLY A 101 2.92 10.36 11.42
N SER A 102 1.74 10.65 11.98
CA SER A 102 0.48 10.16 11.43
C SER A 102 0.16 10.86 10.11
N ILE A 103 -0.29 10.11 9.11
CA ILE A 103 -0.63 10.62 7.79
C ILE A 103 -1.97 11.34 7.86
N SER A 104 -2.01 12.64 7.51
CA SER A 104 -3.25 13.43 7.50
C SER A 104 -4.11 13.17 6.29
N SER A 105 -3.46 12.97 5.14
CA SER A 105 -4.10 12.59 3.88
C SER A 105 -3.10 11.95 2.93
N MET A 106 -3.60 11.20 1.95
CA MET A 106 -2.79 10.66 0.87
C MET A 106 -3.54 10.77 -0.46
N THR A 107 -2.78 10.88 -1.55
CA THR A 107 -3.32 10.80 -2.90
C THR A 107 -2.50 9.81 -3.72
N TRP A 108 -3.14 9.16 -4.69
CA TRP A 108 -2.44 8.30 -5.64
C TRP A 108 -3.07 8.35 -7.02
N LYS A 109 -2.30 7.91 -7.99
CA LYS A 109 -2.71 7.71 -9.37
C LYS A 109 -2.03 6.46 -9.92
N SER A 110 -2.76 5.63 -10.66
CA SER A 110 -2.26 4.40 -11.27
C SER A 110 -2.06 4.59 -12.76
N GLY A 111 -0.88 4.22 -13.28
CA GLY A 111 -0.57 4.22 -14.70
C GLY A 111 -0.91 5.55 -15.39
N ASN A 112 -1.54 5.43 -16.55
CA ASN A 112 -1.93 6.57 -17.38
C ASN A 112 -3.30 7.16 -17.03
N GLU A 113 -3.91 6.75 -15.91
CA GLU A 113 -5.17 7.32 -15.49
C GLU A 113 -5.05 8.82 -15.19
N SER A 114 -6.06 9.60 -15.57
CA SER A 114 -6.13 11.02 -15.22
C SER A 114 -6.65 11.25 -13.80
N THR A 115 -7.43 10.30 -13.28
CA THR A 115 -8.09 10.42 -11.98
C THR A 115 -7.10 10.28 -10.84
N VAL A 116 -6.99 11.32 -10.02
CA VAL A 116 -6.30 11.28 -8.73
C VAL A 116 -7.31 10.82 -7.69
N ARG A 117 -6.95 9.78 -6.93
CA ARG A 117 -7.73 9.25 -5.80
C ARG A 117 -7.02 9.57 -4.50
N GLY A 118 -7.75 9.61 -3.41
CA GLY A 118 -7.13 9.88 -2.12
C GLY A 118 -8.00 9.50 -0.92
N TYR A 119 -7.34 9.56 0.23
CA TYR A 119 -7.97 9.45 1.54
C TYR A 119 -7.58 10.62 2.43
N LYS A 120 -8.56 11.11 3.20
CA LYS A 120 -8.35 11.95 4.38
C LYS A 120 -8.53 11.08 5.62
N PHE A 121 -7.59 11.18 6.55
CA PHE A 121 -7.63 10.41 7.78
C PHE A 121 -8.02 11.27 8.98
N THR A 122 -8.83 10.73 9.86
CA THR A 122 -9.06 11.28 11.18
C THR A 122 -8.65 10.29 12.25
N TYR A 123 -8.27 10.79 13.41
CA TYR A 123 -7.70 10.02 14.50
C TYR A 123 -8.39 10.41 15.82
N ASP A 124 -8.42 9.47 16.75
CA ASP A 124 -8.84 9.75 18.12
C ASP A 124 -7.72 10.41 18.95
N GLY A 125 -7.99 10.65 20.23
CA GLY A 125 -7.02 11.25 21.15
C GLY A 125 -5.79 10.37 21.47
N LEU A 126 -5.79 9.11 21.07
CA LEU A 126 -4.67 8.17 21.18
C LEU A 126 -3.99 7.94 19.82
N ASP A 127 -4.25 8.78 18.81
CA ASP A 127 -3.75 8.68 17.44
C ASP A 127 -4.11 7.36 16.73
N ARG A 128 -5.24 6.72 17.08
CA ARG A 128 -5.78 5.58 16.36
C ARG A 128 -6.72 6.09 15.25
N VAL A 129 -6.68 5.44 14.08
CA VAL A 129 -7.50 5.83 12.92
C VAL A 129 -8.98 5.68 13.25
N LEU A 130 -9.76 6.74 13.06
CA LEU A 130 -11.22 6.69 13.11
C LEU A 130 -11.82 6.58 11.71
N ASN A 131 -11.39 7.45 10.79
CA ASN A 131 -11.95 7.46 9.45
C ASN A 131 -10.84 7.53 8.40
N ALA A 132 -11.03 6.79 7.32
CA ALA A 132 -10.37 6.94 6.03
C ALA A 132 -11.42 7.38 5.02
N THR A 133 -11.60 8.69 4.86
CA THR A 133 -12.62 9.25 3.98
C THR A 133 -12.08 9.33 2.56
N TYR A 134 -12.63 8.52 1.66
CA TYR A 134 -12.28 8.49 0.25
C TYR A 134 -12.78 9.73 -0.49
N GLY A 135 -12.05 10.13 -1.52
CA GLY A 135 -12.46 11.09 -2.52
C GLY A 135 -11.51 11.11 -3.70
N GLU A 136 -11.91 11.81 -4.73
CA GLU A 136 -11.13 11.97 -5.95
C GLU A 136 -10.73 13.44 -6.12
N THR A 137 -9.83 13.73 -7.08
CA THR A 137 -9.10 14.98 -7.30
C THR A 137 -8.01 15.24 -6.24
N ALA A 138 -7.15 16.22 -6.51
CA ALA A 138 -6.09 16.60 -5.55
C ALA A 138 -6.64 17.11 -4.20
N SER A 139 -7.89 17.62 -4.20
CA SER A 139 -8.58 18.10 -3.00
C SER A 139 -9.38 17.01 -2.27
N ILE A 140 -9.43 15.79 -2.83
CA ILE A 140 -10.19 14.64 -2.27
C ILE A 140 -11.64 15.06 -1.98
N SER A 141 -12.31 15.70 -2.96
CA SER A 141 -13.61 16.35 -2.77
C SER A 141 -14.74 15.80 -3.63
N THR A 142 -14.41 15.16 -4.76
CA THR A 142 -15.42 14.56 -5.65
C THR A 142 -15.54 13.07 -5.40
N ASN A 143 -16.67 12.48 -5.77
CA ASN A 143 -16.96 11.06 -5.56
C ASN A 143 -16.70 10.59 -4.12
N ALA A 144 -16.97 11.48 -3.17
CA ALA A 144 -16.69 11.26 -1.75
C ALA A 144 -17.43 10.02 -1.22
N ASN A 145 -16.78 9.36 -0.27
CA ASN A 145 -17.30 8.19 0.45
C ASN A 145 -17.46 6.90 -0.37
N ARG A 146 -17.13 6.87 -1.67
CA ARG A 146 -17.30 5.65 -2.49
C ARG A 146 -16.60 4.43 -1.90
N PHE A 147 -15.43 4.63 -1.28
CA PHE A 147 -14.58 3.57 -0.69
C PHE A 147 -14.09 3.96 0.71
N SER A 148 -14.90 4.71 1.44
CA SER A 148 -14.54 5.13 2.80
C SER A 148 -14.62 3.97 3.78
N GLU A 149 -13.75 4.01 4.79
CA GLU A 149 -13.70 3.07 5.89
C GLU A 149 -13.73 3.84 7.22
N ASN A 150 -14.58 3.40 8.16
CA ASN A 150 -14.76 4.05 9.44
C ASN A 150 -14.66 3.03 10.56
N VAL A 151 -13.70 3.21 11.46
CA VAL A 151 -13.63 2.46 12.71
C VAL A 151 -14.54 3.16 13.71
N THR A 152 -15.68 2.53 14.01
CA THR A 152 -16.72 3.13 14.85
C THR A 152 -16.56 2.79 16.34
N GLY A 153 -15.63 1.91 16.69
CA GLY A 153 -15.35 1.58 18.09
C GLY A 153 -14.03 0.86 18.31
N TYR A 154 -13.37 1.22 19.41
CA TYR A 154 -12.22 0.52 19.98
C TYR A 154 -12.52 0.06 21.40
N ASP A 155 -11.90 -1.02 21.85
CA ASP A 155 -11.86 -1.37 23.24
C ASP A 155 -10.72 -0.63 23.98
N LYS A 156 -10.59 -0.88 25.29
CA LYS A 156 -9.55 -0.26 26.13
C LYS A 156 -8.13 -0.74 25.79
N ASN A 157 -8.00 -1.88 25.13
CA ASN A 157 -6.72 -2.44 24.68
C ASN A 157 -6.32 -1.96 23.27
N GLY A 158 -7.19 -1.18 22.60
CA GLY A 158 -6.98 -0.70 21.25
C GLY A 158 -7.44 -1.66 20.15
N ASN A 159 -8.12 -2.76 20.48
CA ASN A 159 -8.70 -3.64 19.49
C ASN A 159 -9.92 -2.97 18.83
N ILE A 160 -10.05 -3.14 17.52
CA ILE A 160 -11.23 -2.67 16.77
C ILE A 160 -12.44 -3.50 17.20
N LYS A 161 -13.51 -2.83 17.60
CA LYS A 161 -14.80 -3.42 17.99
C LYS A 161 -15.84 -3.34 16.90
N SER A 162 -15.74 -2.33 16.05
CA SER A 162 -16.68 -2.14 14.94
C SER A 162 -16.05 -1.34 13.81
N LEU A 163 -16.43 -1.70 12.57
CA LEU A 163 -15.91 -1.13 11.34
C LEU A 163 -17.02 -1.03 10.29
N GLN A 164 -17.08 0.09 9.60
CA GLN A 164 -17.94 0.27 8.44
C GLN A 164 -17.09 0.44 7.17
N ARG A 165 -17.51 -0.19 6.06
CA ARG A 165 -16.87 -0.02 4.76
C ARG A 165 -17.89 0.32 3.70
N CYS A 166 -17.55 1.29 2.85
CA CYS A 166 -18.30 1.62 1.65
C CYS A 166 -17.60 1.06 0.42
N SER A 167 -18.37 0.60 -0.55
CA SER A 167 -17.86 0.19 -1.87
C SER A 167 -18.98 0.29 -2.91
N GLN A 168 -18.68 -0.19 -4.11
CA GLN A 168 -19.67 -0.28 -5.19
C GLN A 168 -20.74 -1.33 -4.87
N THR A 169 -22.01 -0.93 -4.95
CA THR A 169 -23.19 -1.79 -4.70
C THR A 169 -23.97 -2.14 -5.96
N ALA A 170 -23.75 -1.37 -7.05
CA ALA A 170 -24.26 -1.63 -8.39
C ALA A 170 -23.37 -0.96 -9.43
N ALA A 171 -23.64 -1.13 -10.72
CA ALA A 171 -22.80 -0.61 -11.82
C ALA A 171 -22.43 0.89 -11.71
N SER A 172 -23.28 1.71 -11.10
CA SER A 172 -23.05 3.15 -10.87
C SER A 172 -23.42 3.61 -9.46
N ALA A 173 -23.72 2.68 -8.54
CA ALA A 173 -24.10 2.99 -7.17
C ALA A 173 -23.01 2.59 -6.18
N TYR A 174 -22.86 3.37 -5.14
CA TYR A 174 -21.92 3.17 -4.04
C TYR A 174 -22.62 3.34 -2.71
N GLY A 175 -22.24 2.56 -1.73
CA GLY A 175 -22.87 2.59 -0.41
C GLY A 175 -22.17 1.70 0.60
N LEU A 176 -22.76 1.58 1.76
CA LEU A 176 -22.28 0.73 2.84
C LEU A 176 -22.41 -0.74 2.42
N ILE A 177 -21.32 -1.47 2.43
CA ILE A 177 -21.27 -2.92 2.12
C ILE A 177 -21.00 -3.76 3.36
N ASP A 178 -20.37 -3.18 4.39
CA ASP A 178 -20.14 -3.83 5.66
C ASP A 178 -20.42 -2.89 6.83
N ASN A 179 -21.06 -3.43 7.87
CA ASN A 179 -21.22 -2.81 9.19
C ASN A 179 -20.87 -3.87 10.24
N LEU A 180 -19.57 -4.07 10.40
CA LEU A 180 -18.99 -5.18 11.13
C LEU A 180 -18.96 -4.92 12.63
N THR A 181 -19.30 -5.95 13.41
CA THR A 181 -19.07 -6.03 14.85
C THR A 181 -18.11 -7.17 15.15
N PHE A 182 -17.05 -6.88 15.89
CA PHE A 182 -16.01 -7.85 16.26
C PHE A 182 -16.20 -8.29 17.71
N THR A 183 -16.42 -9.60 17.90
CA THR A 183 -16.43 -10.21 19.22
C THR A 183 -15.05 -10.78 19.52
N LEU A 184 -14.50 -10.38 20.67
CA LEU A 184 -13.15 -10.74 21.08
C LEU A 184 -13.18 -11.57 22.37
N THR A 185 -12.27 -12.54 22.49
CA THR A 185 -11.95 -13.24 23.72
C THR A 185 -10.53 -12.84 24.13
N GLY A 186 -10.39 -11.90 25.08
CA GLY A 186 -9.16 -11.17 25.30
C GLY A 186 -8.81 -10.35 24.06
N ASN A 187 -7.61 -10.52 23.49
CA ASN A 187 -7.17 -9.86 22.25
C ASN A 187 -7.34 -10.77 21.00
N ARG A 188 -7.99 -11.92 21.14
CA ARG A 188 -8.23 -12.83 20.03
C ARG A 188 -9.62 -12.62 19.45
N LEU A 189 -9.69 -12.41 18.13
CA LEU A 189 -10.95 -12.36 17.39
C LEU A 189 -11.62 -13.74 17.45
N SER A 190 -12.86 -13.79 17.92
CA SER A 190 -13.67 -15.01 18.01
C SER A 190 -14.82 -15.06 17.01
N ARG A 191 -15.37 -13.87 16.65
CA ARG A 191 -16.50 -13.78 15.71
C ARG A 191 -16.52 -12.40 15.04
N VAL A 192 -16.99 -12.37 13.80
CA VAL A 192 -17.35 -11.17 13.06
C VAL A 192 -18.82 -11.30 12.66
N ASP A 193 -19.62 -10.29 12.95
CA ASP A 193 -21.00 -10.16 12.52
C ASP A 193 -21.12 -8.96 11.59
N ASP A 194 -21.83 -9.14 10.46
CA ASP A 194 -22.17 -8.05 9.56
C ASP A 194 -23.67 -7.76 9.65
N ALA A 195 -24.03 -6.50 9.87
CA ALA A 195 -25.41 -6.04 9.91
C ALA A 195 -25.94 -5.61 8.53
N VAL A 196 -25.09 -5.57 7.51
CA VAL A 196 -25.49 -5.22 6.13
C VAL A 196 -25.74 -6.49 5.35
N THR A 197 -26.84 -6.52 4.60
CA THR A 197 -27.23 -7.64 3.73
C THR A 197 -26.96 -7.35 2.25
N ALA A 198 -26.51 -6.12 1.91
CA ALA A 198 -26.19 -5.72 0.54
C ALA A 198 -24.82 -6.28 0.16
N SER A 199 -24.79 -7.05 -0.92
CA SER A 199 -23.51 -7.61 -1.43
C SER A 199 -22.70 -6.57 -2.17
N ALA A 200 -21.37 -6.66 -2.05
CA ALA A 200 -20.45 -5.91 -2.89
C ALA A 200 -20.63 -6.29 -4.37
N TYR A 201 -20.66 -5.29 -5.24
CA TYR A 201 -20.83 -5.48 -6.68
C TYR A 201 -19.60 -6.18 -7.29
N ASN A 202 -19.83 -7.09 -8.25
CA ASN A 202 -18.79 -7.84 -8.96
C ASN A 202 -17.83 -8.66 -8.08
N GLY A 203 -18.32 -9.27 -7.01
CA GLY A 203 -17.57 -10.24 -6.24
C GLY A 203 -16.50 -9.65 -5.33
N GLY A 204 -16.71 -8.42 -4.85
CA GLY A 204 -15.97 -7.89 -3.71
C GLY A 204 -16.09 -8.83 -2.51
N PHE A 205 -15.05 -8.86 -1.68
CA PHE A 205 -15.06 -9.67 -0.46
C PHE A 205 -16.15 -9.18 0.50
N GLU A 206 -16.93 -10.13 1.02
CA GLU A 206 -18.05 -9.89 1.93
C GLU A 206 -17.99 -10.86 3.10
N PHE A 207 -18.21 -10.37 4.31
CA PHE A 207 -18.41 -11.21 5.49
C PHE A 207 -19.86 -11.69 5.52
N LYS A 208 -20.06 -12.98 5.78
CA LYS A 208 -21.38 -13.61 5.95
C LYS A 208 -21.50 -14.21 7.33
#